data_93655d1590b0e664f5e5e2d1f51bfe50
#
_entry.id   93655d1590b0e664f5e5e2d1f51bfe50
#
_cell.length_a   1.000
_cell.length_b   1.000
_cell.length_c   1.000
_cell.angle_alpha   90.00
_cell.angle_beta   90.00
_cell.angle_gamma   90.00
#
_symmetry.space_group_name_H-M   'P 1'
#
loop_
_entity.id
_entity.type
_entity.pdbx_description
1 polymer ?
#
loop_
_entity_poly.entity_id
_entity_poly.type
_entity_poly.pdbx_seq_one_letter_code
_entity_poly.pdbx_strand_id
1 'polypeptide(L)'
;MICNKNEESARIAADFLKCGKICVLPTDTVYGFSGIAENSLQAKFGTDAKIRKIKGREEKKPFIQLVSSPDEISKYSDFKIPEQLAQKWPGALTVIVPLKFPFSEKNATVAFRCPGDLWLRNVIAECGFPIYSTSVNRSGSPVLDSVCKIEKEFSNEVDLIVDDGDKTGSLPSTIVLLKNGGWKVLRQGSVIV
;
A
#
# COMPACT_ATOMS: atom_id res chain seq x y z
N MET A 1 4.31 16.37 10.48
CA MET A 1 4.22 17.37 9.39
C MET A 1 2.96 17.12 8.57
N ILE A 2 2.28 18.18 8.10
CA ILE A 2 1.11 18.07 7.19
C ILE A 2 1.38 18.96 5.99
N CYS A 3 1.05 18.49 4.78
CA CYS A 3 1.14 19.26 3.54
C CYS A 3 0.05 18.85 2.54
N ASN A 4 -0.29 19.74 1.61
CA ASN A 4 -1.23 19.44 0.55
C ASN A 4 -0.59 18.57 -0.54
N LYS A 5 -1.40 17.74 -1.19
CA LYS A 5 -0.98 16.91 -2.31
C LYS A 5 -0.63 17.78 -3.53
N ASN A 6 0.63 17.72 -3.96
CA ASN A 6 1.18 18.39 -5.14
C ASN A 6 2.51 17.72 -5.55
N GLU A 7 3.21 18.23 -6.56
CA GLU A 7 4.48 17.67 -7.00
C GLU A 7 5.58 17.75 -5.94
N GLU A 8 5.64 18.85 -5.18
CA GLU A 8 6.62 19.01 -4.10
C GLU A 8 6.38 18.00 -2.98
N SER A 9 5.13 17.81 -2.57
CA SER A 9 4.78 16.83 -1.53
C SER A 9 5.06 15.37 -1.97
N ALA A 10 5.08 15.09 -3.28
CA ALA A 10 5.49 13.77 -3.76
C ALA A 10 6.98 13.49 -3.44
N ARG A 11 7.86 14.46 -3.69
CA ARG A 11 9.28 14.35 -3.36
C ARG A 11 9.51 14.26 -1.86
N ILE A 12 8.83 15.11 -1.08
CA ILE A 12 8.90 15.08 0.39
C ILE A 12 8.47 13.71 0.91
N ALA A 13 7.35 13.16 0.43
CA ALA A 13 6.87 11.85 0.85
C ALA A 13 7.86 10.74 0.49
N ALA A 14 8.44 10.77 -0.71
CA ALA A 14 9.45 9.81 -1.12
C ALA A 14 10.69 9.87 -0.22
N ASP A 15 11.18 11.07 0.12
CA ASP A 15 12.35 11.24 0.99
C ASP A 15 12.08 10.75 2.42
N PHE A 16 10.89 11.02 2.96
CA PHE A 16 10.48 10.49 4.26
C PHE A 16 10.45 8.95 4.25
N LEU A 17 9.86 8.35 3.22
CA LEU A 17 9.79 6.90 3.07
C LEU A 17 11.19 6.28 2.92
N LYS A 18 12.09 6.86 2.11
CA LYS A 18 13.49 6.40 1.96
C LYS A 18 14.26 6.41 3.29
N CYS A 19 13.89 7.30 4.20
CA CYS A 19 14.45 7.35 5.56
C CYS A 19 13.77 6.40 6.55
N GLY A 20 12.88 5.51 6.11
CA GLY A 20 12.17 4.56 6.97
C GLY A 20 11.13 5.19 7.91
N LYS A 21 10.66 6.38 7.55
CA LYS A 21 9.58 7.10 8.24
C LYS A 21 8.21 6.57 7.84
N ILE A 22 7.19 6.82 8.67
CA ILE A 22 5.82 6.43 8.41
C ILE A 22 5.01 7.65 7.96
N CYS A 23 4.39 7.52 6.79
CA CYS A 23 3.55 8.55 6.19
C CYS A 23 2.09 8.10 6.13
N VAL A 24 1.17 9.05 6.22
CA VAL A 24 -0.21 8.89 5.79
C VAL A 24 -0.35 9.49 4.39
N LEU A 25 -0.63 8.65 3.42
CA LEU A 25 -0.72 9.04 2.01
C LEU A 25 -2.14 8.82 1.46
N PRO A 26 -2.67 9.76 0.65
CA PRO A 26 -3.89 9.54 -0.10
C PRO A 26 -3.70 8.48 -1.17
N THR A 27 -4.73 7.69 -1.43
CA THR A 27 -4.76 6.75 -2.54
C THR A 27 -6.01 6.97 -3.38
N ASP A 28 -6.13 6.26 -4.50
CA ASP A 28 -7.36 6.17 -5.31
C ASP A 28 -8.49 5.40 -4.62
N THR A 29 -8.32 5.03 -3.35
CA THR A 29 -9.35 4.40 -2.50
C THR A 29 -9.50 5.16 -1.19
N VAL A 30 -8.76 4.79 -0.16
CA VAL A 30 -8.78 5.40 1.18
C VAL A 30 -7.39 5.88 1.56
N TYR A 31 -7.27 6.73 2.56
CA TYR A 31 -5.97 7.06 3.15
C TYR A 31 -5.26 5.81 3.68
N GLY A 32 -3.95 5.72 3.48
CA GLY A 32 -3.13 4.61 3.93
C GLY A 32 -1.94 5.01 4.79
N PHE A 33 -1.69 4.27 5.87
CA PHE A 33 -0.36 4.27 6.48
C PHE A 33 0.61 3.62 5.50
N SER A 34 1.68 4.31 5.22
CA SER A 34 2.70 3.91 4.26
C SER A 34 4.09 3.95 4.88
N GLY A 35 4.90 2.98 4.54
CA GLY A 35 6.31 2.86 4.88
C GLY A 35 6.98 2.00 3.83
N ILE A 36 8.30 2.05 3.69
CA ILE A 36 9.01 1.25 2.70
C ILE A 36 8.80 -0.25 2.97
N ALA A 37 8.50 -1.03 1.94
CA ALA A 37 8.30 -2.47 2.10
C ALA A 37 9.65 -3.20 2.20
N GLU A 38 9.81 -3.96 3.27
CA GLU A 38 11.09 -4.57 3.63
C GLU A 38 11.28 -5.99 3.02
N ASN A 39 10.77 -6.21 1.81
CA ASN A 39 11.00 -7.44 1.07
C ASN A 39 12.41 -7.55 0.50
N SER A 40 13.16 -6.45 0.47
CA SER A 40 14.52 -6.44 -0.04
C SER A 40 15.51 -6.61 1.09
N LEU A 41 16.56 -7.37 0.82
CA LEU A 41 17.66 -7.66 1.74
C LEU A 41 18.44 -6.40 2.22
N GLN A 42 18.06 -5.20 1.78
CA GLN A 42 18.90 -4.01 1.89
C GLN A 42 18.47 -2.96 2.91
N ALA A 43 17.21 -2.90 3.33
CA ALA A 43 16.78 -1.88 4.29
C ALA A 43 15.92 -2.49 5.40
N LYS A 44 16.41 -2.44 6.63
CA LYS A 44 15.68 -2.90 7.82
C LYS A 44 15.35 -1.71 8.72
N PHE A 45 14.36 -0.91 8.29
CA PHE A 45 13.88 0.21 9.10
C PHE A 45 12.82 -0.21 10.14
N GLY A 46 12.34 -1.44 10.09
CA GLY A 46 11.25 -1.92 10.94
C GLY A 46 9.92 -1.24 10.65
N THR A 47 9.67 -0.83 9.41
CA THR A 47 8.46 -0.08 9.02
C THR A 47 7.19 -0.90 9.21
N ASP A 48 7.22 -2.23 8.94
CA ASP A 48 6.10 -3.14 9.25
C ASP A 48 5.75 -3.09 10.74
N ALA A 49 6.74 -3.26 11.62
CA ALA A 49 6.55 -3.22 13.08
C ALA A 49 6.04 -1.84 13.55
N LYS A 50 6.57 -0.73 12.98
CA LYS A 50 6.10 0.62 13.29
C LYS A 50 4.61 0.79 12.94
N ILE A 51 4.20 0.40 11.72
CA ILE A 51 2.80 0.49 11.29
C ILE A 51 1.90 -0.39 12.17
N ARG A 52 2.34 -1.61 12.51
CA ARG A 52 1.58 -2.50 13.42
C ARG A 52 1.40 -1.87 14.78
N LYS A 53 2.45 -1.29 15.35
CA LYS A 53 2.39 -0.59 16.64
C LYS A 53 1.37 0.56 16.59
N ILE A 54 1.43 1.42 15.58
CA ILE A 54 0.47 2.52 15.36
C ILE A 54 -0.96 1.98 15.29
N LYS A 55 -1.20 0.90 14.57
CA LYS A 55 -2.54 0.33 14.40
C LYS A 55 -3.03 -0.50 15.58
N GLY A 56 -2.17 -0.94 16.49
CA GLY A 56 -2.51 -1.98 17.46
C GLY A 56 -2.86 -3.30 16.78
N ARG A 57 -2.14 -3.68 15.70
CA ARG A 57 -2.46 -4.83 14.84
C ARG A 57 -1.54 -6.02 15.13
N GLU A 58 -2.15 -7.20 15.34
CA GLU A 58 -1.40 -8.46 15.47
C GLU A 58 -0.56 -8.77 14.22
N GLU A 59 0.57 -9.47 14.41
CA GLU A 59 1.57 -9.75 13.36
C GLU A 59 1.07 -10.61 12.19
N LYS A 60 0.02 -11.39 12.36
CA LYS A 60 -0.42 -12.43 11.42
C LYS A 60 -1.03 -11.95 10.10
N LYS A 61 -1.40 -10.68 9.95
CA LYS A 61 -2.05 -10.17 8.72
C LYS A 61 -1.05 -9.34 7.90
N PRO A 62 -0.60 -9.79 6.72
CA PRO A 62 0.32 -9.03 5.88
C PRO A 62 -0.30 -7.71 5.40
N PHE A 63 0.55 -6.74 5.09
CA PHE A 63 0.15 -5.49 4.44
C PHE A 63 0.14 -5.63 2.93
N ILE A 64 -0.69 -4.83 2.27
CA ILE A 64 -0.64 -4.64 0.82
C ILE A 64 0.64 -3.85 0.51
N GLN A 65 1.30 -4.21 -0.60
CA GLN A 65 2.43 -3.50 -1.12
C GLN A 65 2.05 -2.80 -2.42
N LEU A 66 2.28 -1.49 -2.46
CA LEU A 66 2.04 -0.68 -3.65
C LEU A 66 3.31 -0.64 -4.49
N VAL A 67 3.13 -0.78 -5.81
CA VAL A 67 4.17 -0.67 -6.84
C VAL A 67 3.86 0.50 -7.78
N SER A 68 4.88 1.11 -8.36
CA SER A 68 4.70 2.25 -9.27
C SER A 68 4.18 1.84 -10.65
N SER A 69 4.49 0.61 -11.07
CA SER A 69 4.13 0.02 -12.36
C SER A 69 3.75 -1.45 -12.19
N PRO A 70 2.80 -1.98 -13.00
CA PRO A 70 2.47 -3.41 -13.01
C PRO A 70 3.68 -4.32 -13.31
N ASP A 71 4.62 -3.86 -14.14
CA ASP A 71 5.79 -4.62 -14.56
C ASP A 71 6.77 -4.92 -13.41
N GLU A 72 6.75 -4.10 -12.36
CA GLU A 72 7.61 -4.31 -11.20
C GLU A 72 7.35 -5.63 -10.47
N ILE A 73 6.14 -6.19 -10.61
CA ILE A 73 5.78 -7.44 -9.94
C ILE A 73 6.65 -8.61 -10.43
N SER A 74 7.10 -8.58 -11.68
CA SER A 74 8.01 -9.57 -12.24
C SER A 74 9.34 -9.67 -11.47
N LYS A 75 9.74 -8.62 -10.76
CA LYS A 75 10.90 -8.64 -9.86
C LYS A 75 10.70 -9.56 -8.65
N TYR A 76 9.47 -9.72 -8.20
CA TYR A 76 9.10 -10.39 -6.93
C TYR A 76 8.37 -11.72 -7.12
N SER A 77 7.74 -11.93 -8.27
CA SER A 77 6.95 -13.14 -8.56
C SER A 77 7.11 -13.54 -10.02
N ASP A 78 7.21 -14.86 -10.26
CA ASP A 78 7.16 -15.43 -11.61
C ASP A 78 5.73 -15.76 -12.05
N PHE A 79 4.74 -15.48 -11.22
CA PHE A 79 3.35 -15.78 -11.49
C PHE A 79 2.76 -14.71 -12.44
N LYS A 80 2.29 -15.13 -13.60
CA LYS A 80 1.65 -14.24 -14.58
C LYS A 80 0.25 -13.86 -14.09
N ILE A 81 -0.02 -12.56 -14.04
CA ILE A 81 -1.35 -12.05 -13.74
C ILE A 81 -2.22 -12.23 -14.98
N PRO A 82 -3.40 -12.88 -14.85
CA PRO A 82 -4.34 -13.00 -15.97
C PRO A 82 -4.69 -11.66 -16.58
N GLU A 83 -4.82 -11.58 -17.90
CA GLU A 83 -5.06 -10.34 -18.64
C GLU A 83 -6.30 -9.59 -18.14
N GLN A 84 -7.37 -10.30 -17.83
CA GLN A 84 -8.62 -9.73 -17.27
C GLN A 84 -8.40 -8.96 -15.96
N LEU A 85 -7.43 -9.39 -15.13
CA LEU A 85 -7.04 -8.69 -13.93
C LEU A 85 -6.02 -7.59 -14.23
N ALA A 86 -5.07 -7.84 -15.13
CA ALA A 86 -4.04 -6.88 -15.52
C ALA A 86 -4.66 -5.60 -16.11
N GLN A 87 -5.74 -5.70 -16.88
CA GLN A 87 -6.50 -4.57 -17.42
C GLN A 87 -7.15 -3.68 -16.35
N LYS A 88 -7.25 -4.14 -15.08
CA LYS A 88 -7.74 -3.35 -13.95
C LYS A 88 -6.64 -2.57 -13.25
N TRP A 89 -5.39 -2.65 -13.72
CA TRP A 89 -4.25 -1.89 -13.26
C TRP A 89 -3.78 -0.86 -14.30
N PRO A 90 -3.33 0.32 -13.87
CA PRO A 90 -3.37 0.87 -12.50
C PRO A 90 -4.80 1.08 -11.98
N GLY A 91 -5.04 0.74 -10.69
CA GLY A 91 -6.38 0.88 -10.12
C GLY A 91 -6.58 0.21 -8.76
N ALA A 92 -7.85 0.14 -8.36
CA ALA A 92 -8.26 -0.35 -7.04
C ALA A 92 -8.36 -1.88 -6.96
N LEU A 93 -7.46 -2.61 -7.59
CA LEU A 93 -7.33 -4.06 -7.54
C LEU A 93 -6.05 -4.46 -6.79
N THR A 94 -6.16 -5.35 -5.84
CA THR A 94 -5.04 -5.99 -5.14
C THR A 94 -4.98 -7.46 -5.53
N VAL A 95 -3.81 -7.91 -5.96
CA VAL A 95 -3.58 -9.31 -6.39
C VAL A 95 -2.57 -9.96 -5.46
N ILE A 96 -2.95 -11.10 -4.86
CA ILE A 96 -2.06 -11.90 -4.02
C ILE A 96 -1.40 -12.95 -4.92
N VAL A 97 -0.06 -12.90 -4.93
CA VAL A 97 0.80 -13.80 -5.73
C VAL A 97 1.83 -14.50 -4.83
N PRO A 98 2.29 -15.70 -5.21
CA PRO A 98 3.48 -16.30 -4.58
C PRO A 98 4.72 -15.44 -4.78
N LEU A 99 5.54 -15.30 -3.74
CA LEU A 99 6.87 -14.68 -3.85
C LEU A 99 7.89 -15.69 -4.38
N LYS A 100 8.80 -15.21 -5.24
CA LYS A 100 9.94 -16.00 -5.69
C LYS A 100 11.16 -15.83 -4.78
N PHE A 101 12.07 -16.80 -4.82
CA PHE A 101 13.39 -16.67 -4.20
C PHE A 101 14.18 -15.49 -4.84
N PRO A 102 14.96 -14.68 -4.10
CA PRO A 102 15.29 -14.82 -2.68
C PRO A 102 14.37 -14.02 -1.73
N PHE A 103 13.23 -13.51 -2.20
CA PHE A 103 12.38 -12.60 -1.41
C PHE A 103 11.56 -13.32 -0.34
N SER A 104 11.49 -14.64 -0.37
CA SER A 104 10.73 -15.37 0.65
C SER A 104 11.17 -16.82 0.83
N GLU A 105 10.75 -17.39 1.95
CA GLU A 105 10.70 -18.82 2.18
C GLU A 105 9.62 -19.48 1.31
N LYS A 106 9.70 -20.80 1.17
CA LYS A 106 8.78 -21.61 0.35
C LYS A 106 7.30 -21.33 0.71
N ASN A 107 6.49 -21.03 -0.31
CA ASN A 107 5.05 -20.77 -0.21
C ASN A 107 4.61 -19.41 0.40
N ALA A 108 5.50 -18.47 0.63
CA ALA A 108 5.08 -17.13 1.04
C ALA A 108 4.36 -16.40 -0.10
N THR A 109 3.35 -15.64 0.25
CA THR A 109 2.59 -14.81 -0.70
C THR A 109 2.65 -13.34 -0.31
N VAL A 110 2.49 -12.48 -1.30
CA VAL A 110 2.41 -11.04 -1.13
C VAL A 110 1.21 -10.48 -1.88
N ALA A 111 0.60 -9.44 -1.32
CA ALA A 111 -0.50 -8.71 -1.93
C ALA A 111 0.03 -7.46 -2.59
N PHE A 112 0.08 -7.41 -3.92
CA PHE A 112 0.49 -6.24 -4.69
C PHE A 112 -0.70 -5.46 -5.23
N ARG A 113 -0.52 -4.14 -5.34
CA ARG A 113 -1.41 -3.24 -6.04
C ARG A 113 -0.61 -2.17 -6.77
N CYS A 114 -0.95 -1.90 -8.04
CA CYS A 114 -0.52 -0.69 -8.74
C CYS A 114 -1.66 0.33 -8.64
N PRO A 115 -1.54 1.40 -7.83
CA PRO A 115 -2.64 2.34 -7.61
C PRO A 115 -2.96 3.16 -8.86
N GLY A 116 -4.22 3.55 -9.03
CA GLY A 116 -4.68 4.42 -10.13
C GLY A 116 -4.18 5.85 -10.01
N ASP A 117 -3.88 6.31 -8.80
CA ASP A 117 -3.40 7.66 -8.50
C ASP A 117 -1.96 7.86 -9.02
N LEU A 118 -1.80 8.75 -9.99
CA LEU A 118 -0.50 9.02 -10.63
C LEU A 118 0.50 9.66 -9.64
N TRP A 119 0.03 10.56 -8.77
CA TRP A 119 0.88 11.19 -7.77
C TRP A 119 1.50 10.12 -6.84
N LEU A 120 0.68 9.19 -6.36
CA LEU A 120 1.17 8.11 -5.49
C LEU A 120 2.14 7.17 -6.24
N ARG A 121 1.88 6.87 -7.52
CA ARG A 121 2.83 6.10 -8.33
C ARG A 121 4.16 6.80 -8.50
N ASN A 122 4.16 8.14 -8.66
CA ASN A 122 5.39 8.93 -8.71
C ASN A 122 6.15 8.87 -7.39
N VAL A 123 5.47 8.97 -6.24
CA VAL A 123 6.08 8.76 -4.91
C VAL A 123 6.78 7.40 -4.83
N ILE A 124 6.11 6.32 -5.27
CA ILE A 124 6.66 4.97 -5.21
C ILE A 124 7.86 4.82 -6.17
N ALA A 125 7.76 5.37 -7.38
CA ALA A 125 8.86 5.37 -8.35
C ALA A 125 10.10 6.10 -7.81
N GLU A 126 9.90 7.27 -7.19
CA GLU A 126 10.95 8.05 -6.54
C GLU A 126 11.59 7.31 -5.36
N CYS A 127 10.81 6.51 -4.62
CA CYS A 127 11.34 5.63 -3.56
C CYS A 127 12.24 4.52 -4.11
N GLY A 128 11.98 4.03 -5.33
CA GLY A 128 12.70 2.92 -5.94
C GLY A 128 12.35 1.53 -5.39
N PHE A 129 11.39 1.44 -4.46
CA PHE A 129 10.94 0.20 -3.79
C PHE A 129 9.43 0.24 -3.58
N PRO A 130 8.77 -0.93 -3.50
CA PRO A 130 7.38 -1.00 -3.05
C PRO A 130 7.21 -0.38 -1.66
N ILE A 131 6.03 0.14 -1.40
CA ILE A 131 5.68 0.68 -0.08
C ILE A 131 4.51 -0.12 0.52
N TYR A 132 4.52 -0.32 1.83
CA TYR A 132 3.35 -0.83 2.53
C TYR A 132 2.19 0.16 2.42
N SER A 133 0.97 -0.36 2.37
CA SER A 133 -0.24 0.43 2.48
C SER A 133 -1.31 -0.33 3.26
N THR A 134 -1.86 0.34 4.26
CA THR A 134 -3.00 -0.17 5.03
C THR A 134 -3.86 0.99 5.48
N SER A 135 -5.19 0.79 5.54
CA SER A 135 -6.15 1.82 5.92
C SER A 135 -5.77 2.55 7.21
N VAL A 136 -6.05 3.84 7.27
CA VAL A 136 -5.77 4.67 8.45
C VAL A 136 -6.89 4.48 9.47
N ASN A 137 -6.62 3.63 10.46
CA ASN A 137 -7.50 3.35 11.60
C ASN A 137 -6.75 2.52 12.65
N ARG A 138 -7.20 2.56 13.89
CA ARG A 138 -6.84 1.52 14.87
C ARG A 138 -7.45 0.18 14.44
N SER A 139 -6.80 -0.92 14.77
CA SER A 139 -7.29 -2.25 14.39
C SER A 139 -8.67 -2.51 14.98
N GLY A 140 -9.63 -2.91 14.15
CA GLY A 140 -11.02 -3.11 14.58
C GLY A 140 -11.90 -1.85 14.58
N SER A 141 -11.32 -0.66 14.42
CA SER A 141 -12.07 0.60 14.34
C SER A 141 -12.43 0.96 12.88
N PRO A 142 -13.44 1.82 12.64
CA PRO A 142 -13.73 2.36 11.32
C PRO A 142 -12.53 3.06 10.68
N VAL A 143 -12.47 3.04 9.36
CA VAL A 143 -11.44 3.76 8.60
C VAL A 143 -11.68 5.26 8.70
N LEU A 144 -10.61 6.02 8.95
CA LEU A 144 -10.68 7.48 8.94
C LEU A 144 -10.62 7.99 7.49
N ASP A 145 -11.56 8.85 7.16
CA ASP A 145 -11.81 9.32 5.81
C ASP A 145 -11.48 10.82 5.59
N SER A 146 -11.16 11.56 6.65
CA SER A 146 -10.79 12.97 6.57
C SER A 146 -9.47 13.25 7.27
N VAL A 147 -8.70 14.20 6.74
CA VAL A 147 -7.41 14.61 7.30
C VAL A 147 -7.54 15.15 8.69
N CYS A 148 -8.59 15.91 8.99
CA CYS A 148 -8.84 16.44 10.34
C CYS A 148 -8.94 15.32 11.40
N LYS A 149 -9.67 14.22 11.09
CA LYS A 149 -9.75 13.05 11.99
C LYS A 149 -8.42 12.32 12.09
N ILE A 150 -7.71 12.18 10.98
CA ILE A 150 -6.40 11.52 10.91
C ILE A 150 -5.37 12.30 11.72
N GLU A 151 -5.30 13.62 11.55
CA GLU A 151 -4.41 14.50 12.29
C GLU A 151 -4.65 14.40 13.80
N LYS A 152 -5.92 14.54 14.20
CA LYS A 152 -6.31 14.47 15.62
C LYS A 152 -5.86 13.18 16.29
N GLU A 153 -5.92 12.05 15.57
CA GLU A 153 -5.62 10.75 16.15
C GLU A 153 -4.16 10.34 16.02
N PHE A 154 -3.49 10.70 14.90
CA PHE A 154 -2.20 10.10 14.54
C PHE A 154 -1.05 11.09 14.33
N SER A 155 -1.25 12.40 14.45
CA SER A 155 -0.20 13.40 14.19
C SER A 155 1.08 13.20 15.01
N ASN A 156 0.99 12.63 16.20
CA ASN A 156 2.14 12.35 17.07
C ASN A 156 2.79 10.97 16.81
N GLU A 157 2.20 10.14 15.94
CA GLU A 157 2.67 8.77 15.70
C GLU A 157 3.16 8.56 14.26
N VAL A 158 2.93 9.55 13.38
CA VAL A 158 3.37 9.52 11.98
C VAL A 158 4.24 10.74 11.66
N ASP A 159 5.13 10.60 10.70
CA ASP A 159 6.09 11.63 10.35
C ASP A 159 5.50 12.66 9.36
N LEU A 160 4.62 12.20 8.46
CA LEU A 160 4.01 13.01 7.41
C LEU A 160 2.55 12.61 7.18
N ILE A 161 1.69 13.60 6.98
CA ILE A 161 0.32 13.44 6.47
C ILE A 161 0.22 14.28 5.20
N VAL A 162 -0.17 13.67 4.07
CA VAL A 162 -0.43 14.38 2.81
C VAL A 162 -1.95 14.51 2.63
N ASP A 163 -2.41 15.74 2.51
CA ASP A 163 -3.84 16.08 2.38
C ASP A 163 -4.28 16.11 0.91
N ASP A 164 -5.30 15.32 0.59
CA ASP A 164 -5.98 15.25 -0.71
C ASP A 164 -7.51 15.34 -0.51
N GLY A 165 -7.95 16.08 0.51
CA GLY A 165 -9.35 16.23 0.88
C GLY A 165 -9.97 14.97 1.50
N ASP A 166 -11.27 15.02 1.72
CA ASP A 166 -12.01 13.92 2.33
C ASP A 166 -12.24 12.76 1.35
N LYS A 167 -12.13 11.54 1.86
CA LYS A 167 -12.35 10.28 1.11
C LYS A 167 -13.65 9.57 1.56
N THR A 168 -14.62 10.36 2.00
CA THR A 168 -15.92 9.86 2.51
C THR A 168 -16.63 9.01 1.45
N GLY A 169 -17.11 7.83 1.84
CA GLY A 169 -17.78 6.89 0.94
C GLY A 169 -16.87 6.09 0.02
N SER A 170 -15.56 6.31 0.06
CA SER A 170 -14.62 5.55 -0.76
C SER A 170 -14.55 4.08 -0.32
N LEU A 171 -14.62 3.18 -1.31
CA LEU A 171 -14.47 1.75 -1.05
C LEU A 171 -13.00 1.32 -1.12
N PRO A 172 -12.60 0.34 -0.31
CA PRO A 172 -11.26 -0.24 -0.39
C PRO A 172 -11.08 -1.02 -1.71
N SER A 173 -9.82 -1.41 -2.00
CA SER A 173 -9.52 -2.24 -3.18
C SER A 173 -10.19 -3.61 -3.10
N THR A 174 -10.57 -4.15 -4.26
CA THR A 174 -10.90 -5.57 -4.40
C THR A 174 -9.63 -6.39 -4.21
N ILE A 175 -9.70 -7.51 -3.46
CA ILE A 175 -8.56 -8.39 -3.23
C ILE A 175 -8.84 -9.76 -3.84
N VAL A 176 -7.93 -10.21 -4.69
CA VAL A 176 -7.97 -11.55 -5.30
C VAL A 176 -6.72 -12.36 -4.95
N LEU A 177 -6.90 -13.65 -4.74
CA LEU A 177 -5.82 -14.62 -4.60
C LEU A 177 -5.70 -15.40 -5.91
N LEU A 178 -4.53 -15.32 -6.56
CA LEU A 178 -4.25 -16.14 -7.73
C LEU A 178 -4.07 -17.60 -7.34
N LYS A 179 -4.61 -18.47 -8.16
CA LYS A 179 -4.50 -19.94 -8.07
C LYS A 179 -4.24 -20.52 -9.45
N ASN A 180 -3.77 -21.77 -9.51
CA ASN A 180 -3.65 -22.49 -10.77
C ASN A 180 -5.05 -22.57 -11.43
N GLY A 181 -5.17 -22.01 -12.63
CA GLY A 181 -6.42 -22.00 -13.41
C GLY A 181 -7.39 -20.85 -13.14
N GLY A 182 -6.98 -19.81 -12.36
CA GLY A 182 -7.87 -18.65 -12.14
C GLY A 182 -7.55 -17.85 -10.88
N TRP A 183 -8.57 -17.27 -10.27
CA TRP A 183 -8.43 -16.51 -9.02
C TRP A 183 -9.65 -16.71 -8.11
N LYS A 184 -9.47 -16.38 -6.84
CA LYS A 184 -10.54 -16.33 -5.84
C LYS A 184 -10.63 -14.91 -5.29
N VAL A 185 -11.83 -14.30 -5.30
CA VAL A 185 -12.09 -13.04 -4.61
C VAL A 185 -12.10 -13.27 -3.11
N LEU A 186 -11.22 -12.59 -2.38
CA LEU A 186 -11.16 -12.63 -0.92
C LEU A 186 -11.90 -11.47 -0.28
N ARG A 187 -11.95 -10.33 -0.97
CA ARG A 187 -12.71 -9.14 -0.58
C ARG A 187 -13.21 -8.43 -1.82
N GLN A 188 -14.50 -8.18 -1.90
CA GLN A 188 -15.07 -7.30 -2.90
C GLN A 188 -14.87 -5.84 -2.44
N GLY A 189 -14.30 -5.02 -3.30
CA GLY A 189 -14.15 -3.58 -3.16
C GLY A 189 -14.78 -2.86 -4.35
N SER A 190 -14.18 -1.74 -4.76
CA SER A 190 -14.70 -0.89 -5.84
C SER A 190 -14.61 -1.50 -7.24
N VAL A 191 -13.71 -2.45 -7.48
CA VAL A 191 -13.49 -3.08 -8.80
C VAL A 191 -14.18 -4.43 -8.85
N ILE A 192 -15.01 -4.66 -9.86
CA ILE A 192 -15.63 -5.97 -10.15
C ILE A 192 -14.67 -6.77 -11.04
N VAL A 193 -14.45 -8.05 -10.69
CA VAL A 193 -13.53 -8.99 -11.36
C VAL A 193 -14.21 -10.33 -11.64
#